data_3172e2fffb6b5ca0636888a81b64bb03
#
_entry.id   3172e2fffb6b5ca0636888a81b64bb03
#
_cell.length_a   1.000
_cell.length_b   1.000
_cell.length_c   1.000
_cell.angle_alpha   90.00
_cell.angle_beta   90.00
_cell.angle_gamma   90.00
#
_symmetry.space_group_name_H-M   'P 1'
#
loop_
_entity.id
_entity.type
_entity.pdbx_description
1 polymer ?
#
loop_
_entity_poly.entity_id
_entity_poly.type
_entity_poly.pdbx_seq_one_letter_code
_entity_poly.pdbx_strand_id
1 'polypeptide(L)'
;MSNGAIQHELEAYLVKMFGTMVGPTIELQKKKLGITVPSNQMSIDDYLKIAGALKVLCEQMAGQLLAEQMYKGMLQIIEAGKKTR
;
A
#
# COMPACT_ATOMS: atom_id res chain seq x y z
N MET A 1 10.83 -0.93 15.94
CA MET A 1 9.66 -0.07 15.86
C MET A 1 8.69 -0.60 14.82
N SER A 2 7.41 -0.47 15.09
CA SER A 2 6.40 -0.88 14.13
C SER A 2 6.28 0.14 12.99
N ASN A 3 5.78 -0.29 11.84
CA ASN A 3 5.51 0.57 10.71
C ASN A 3 4.03 0.98 10.64
N GLY A 4 3.40 1.11 11.82
CA GLY A 4 1.98 1.44 11.89
C GLY A 4 1.65 2.79 11.28
N ALA A 5 2.57 3.75 11.35
CA ALA A 5 2.34 5.06 10.74
C ALA A 5 2.28 4.95 9.21
N ILE A 6 3.12 4.11 8.61
CA ILE A 6 3.10 3.88 7.17
C ILE A 6 1.76 3.25 6.77
N GLN A 7 1.34 2.22 7.50
CA GLN A 7 0.08 1.55 7.21
C GLN A 7 -1.09 2.53 7.27
N HIS A 8 -1.15 3.33 8.34
CA HIS A 8 -2.23 4.28 8.53
C HIS A 8 -2.30 5.29 7.38
N GLU A 9 -1.16 5.83 6.98
CA GLU A 9 -1.12 6.82 5.90
C GLU A 9 -1.45 6.21 4.54
N LEU A 10 -0.98 4.98 4.29
CA LEU A 10 -1.33 4.28 3.07
C LEU A 10 -2.83 4.03 2.98
N GLU A 11 -3.43 3.57 4.07
CA GLU A 11 -4.87 3.32 4.08
C GLU A 11 -5.66 4.60 3.85
N ALA A 12 -5.26 5.69 4.50
CA ALA A 12 -5.92 6.98 4.32
C ALA A 12 -5.82 7.47 2.88
N TYR A 13 -4.66 7.25 2.26
CA TYR A 13 -4.44 7.63 0.87
C TYR A 13 -5.28 6.77 -0.09
N LEU A 14 -5.28 5.47 0.14
CA LEU A 14 -5.94 4.51 -0.74
C LEU A 14 -7.47 4.51 -0.63
N VAL A 15 -8.00 5.06 0.45
CA VAL A 15 -9.45 5.22 0.62
C VAL A 15 -10.05 5.99 -0.56
N LYS A 16 -9.29 6.89 -1.16
CA LYS A 16 -9.77 7.64 -2.32
C LYS A 16 -10.11 6.73 -3.50
N MET A 17 -9.41 5.60 -3.63
CA MET A 17 -9.64 4.65 -4.72
C MET A 17 -10.55 3.49 -4.30
N PHE A 18 -10.34 2.97 -3.11
CA PHE A 18 -10.98 1.72 -2.68
C PHE A 18 -12.10 1.92 -1.66
N GLY A 19 -12.23 3.12 -1.07
CA GLY A 19 -13.25 3.37 -0.05
C GLY A 19 -13.09 2.43 1.13
N THR A 20 -14.20 1.88 1.60
CA THR A 20 -14.20 0.97 2.74
C THR A 20 -13.55 -0.38 2.43
N MET A 21 -13.25 -0.64 1.17
CA MET A 21 -12.60 -1.90 0.76
C MET A 21 -11.08 -1.86 0.87
N VAL A 22 -10.50 -0.75 1.35
CA VAL A 22 -9.05 -0.62 1.41
C VAL A 22 -8.42 -1.71 2.29
N GLY A 23 -8.99 -1.96 3.47
CA GLY A 23 -8.49 -3.01 4.37
C GLY A 23 -8.53 -4.39 3.74
N PRO A 24 -9.71 -4.87 3.29
CA PRO A 24 -9.79 -6.17 2.62
C PRO A 24 -8.89 -6.27 1.39
N THR A 25 -8.73 -5.18 0.64
CA THR A 25 -7.88 -5.18 -0.56
C THR A 25 -6.42 -5.42 -0.19
N ILE A 26 -5.92 -4.72 0.84
CA ILE A 26 -4.55 -4.91 1.32
C ILE A 26 -4.35 -6.34 1.82
N GLU A 27 -5.30 -6.87 2.61
CA GLU A 27 -5.19 -8.23 3.12
C GLU A 27 -5.15 -9.26 1.99
N LEU A 28 -5.92 -9.05 0.94
CA LEU A 28 -5.90 -9.95 -0.20
C LEU A 28 -4.54 -9.94 -0.89
N GLN A 29 -3.94 -8.77 -1.07
CA GLN A 29 -2.61 -8.67 -1.69
C GLN A 29 -1.54 -9.32 -0.81
N LYS A 30 -1.62 -9.12 0.50
CA LYS A 30 -0.72 -9.78 1.45
C LYS A 30 -0.79 -11.30 1.27
N LYS A 31 -2.00 -11.83 1.20
CA LYS A 31 -2.19 -13.27 1.05
C LYS A 31 -1.57 -13.78 -0.25
N LYS A 32 -1.79 -13.05 -1.35
CA LYS A 32 -1.22 -13.42 -2.65
C LYS A 32 0.30 -13.37 -2.65
N LEU A 33 0.89 -12.47 -1.87
CA LEU A 33 2.33 -12.29 -1.80
C LEU A 33 3.00 -13.16 -0.73
N GLY A 34 2.22 -13.90 0.04
CA GLY A 34 2.74 -14.75 1.10
C GLY A 34 3.17 -13.98 2.34
N ILE A 35 2.67 -12.76 2.53
CA ILE A 35 2.98 -11.96 3.69
C ILE A 35 2.02 -12.33 4.81
N THR A 36 2.56 -12.86 5.91
CA THR A 36 1.74 -13.39 7.01
C THR A 36 1.76 -12.54 8.27
N VAL A 37 2.67 -11.54 8.34
CA VAL A 37 2.73 -10.68 9.52
C VAL A 37 1.59 -9.67 9.50
N PRO A 38 1.17 -9.14 10.67
CA PRO A 38 0.18 -8.05 10.70
C PRO A 38 0.66 -6.85 9.88
N SER A 39 -0.28 -6.09 9.33
CA SER A 39 0.07 -4.98 8.43
C SER A 39 0.95 -3.94 9.10
N ASN A 40 0.73 -3.68 10.41
CA ASN A 40 1.54 -2.69 11.13
C ASN A 40 2.94 -3.20 11.47
N GLN A 41 3.24 -4.46 11.16
CA GLN A 41 4.55 -5.07 11.41
C GLN A 41 5.27 -5.45 10.13
N MET A 42 4.72 -5.08 8.97
CA MET A 42 5.38 -5.36 7.69
C MET A 42 6.66 -4.55 7.57
N SER A 43 7.67 -5.15 6.92
CA SER A 43 8.91 -4.46 6.61
C SER A 43 8.68 -3.41 5.50
N ILE A 44 9.65 -2.52 5.33
CA ILE A 44 9.60 -1.58 4.21
C ILE A 44 9.51 -2.33 2.87
N ASP A 45 10.27 -3.43 2.75
CA ASP A 45 10.24 -4.25 1.55
C ASP A 45 8.85 -4.82 1.27
N ASP A 46 8.16 -5.26 2.33
CA ASP A 46 6.79 -5.75 2.21
C ASP A 46 5.84 -4.65 1.73
N TYR A 47 5.98 -3.44 2.27
CA TYR A 47 5.16 -2.32 1.82
C TYR A 47 5.40 -2.00 0.35
N LEU A 48 6.65 -2.08 -0.10
CA LEU A 48 6.96 -1.85 -1.51
C LEU A 48 6.32 -2.91 -2.41
N LYS A 49 6.30 -4.16 -1.96
CA LYS A 49 5.63 -5.24 -2.70
C LYS A 49 4.12 -5.00 -2.80
N ILE A 50 3.52 -4.59 -1.69
CA ILE A 50 2.09 -4.27 -1.66
C ILE A 50 1.80 -3.11 -2.60
N ALA A 51 2.62 -2.06 -2.58
CA ALA A 51 2.43 -0.91 -3.46
C ALA A 51 2.46 -1.32 -4.93
N GLY A 52 3.40 -2.19 -5.30
CA GLY A 52 3.47 -2.69 -6.67
C GLY A 52 2.23 -3.48 -7.07
N ALA A 53 1.74 -4.35 -6.17
CA ALA A 53 0.53 -5.13 -6.42
C ALA A 53 -0.70 -4.21 -6.56
N LEU A 54 -0.79 -3.19 -5.72
CA LEU A 54 -1.90 -2.25 -5.78
C LEU A 54 -1.84 -1.40 -7.05
N LYS A 55 -0.64 -1.08 -7.54
CA LYS A 55 -0.50 -0.37 -8.80
C LYS A 55 -1.16 -1.15 -9.93
N VAL A 56 -0.89 -2.46 -10.01
CA VAL A 56 -1.47 -3.32 -11.04
C VAL A 56 -2.99 -3.32 -10.92
N LEU A 57 -3.51 -3.42 -9.71
CA LEU A 57 -4.95 -3.39 -9.49
C LEU A 57 -5.55 -2.05 -9.92
N CYS A 58 -4.88 -0.95 -9.59
CA CYS A 58 -5.35 0.39 -10.02
C CYS A 58 -5.36 0.51 -11.54
N GLU A 59 -4.38 -0.07 -12.23
CA GLU A 59 -4.36 -0.06 -13.69
C GLU A 59 -5.60 -0.73 -14.26
N GLN A 60 -6.02 -1.85 -13.67
CA GLN A 60 -7.20 -2.57 -14.11
C GLN A 60 -8.49 -1.80 -13.84
N MET A 61 -8.53 -1.02 -12.77
CA MET A 61 -9.72 -0.30 -12.36
C MET A 61 -9.86 1.07 -13.04
N ALA A 62 -8.76 1.79 -13.24
CA ALA A 62 -8.82 3.20 -13.59
C ALA A 62 -7.79 3.62 -14.65
N GLY A 63 -7.06 2.67 -15.22
CA GLY A 63 -6.09 2.96 -16.25
C GLY A 63 -4.70 3.27 -15.75
N GLN A 64 -3.76 3.28 -16.68
CA GLN A 64 -2.34 3.35 -16.39
C GLN A 64 -1.92 4.69 -15.79
N LEU A 65 -2.46 5.79 -16.29
CA LEU A 65 -2.04 7.11 -15.82
C LEU A 65 -2.35 7.32 -14.34
N LEU A 66 -3.59 7.02 -13.95
CA LEU A 66 -3.98 7.15 -12.55
C LEU A 66 -3.22 6.17 -11.66
N ALA A 67 -3.01 4.94 -12.17
CA ALA A 67 -2.25 3.94 -11.42
C ALA A 67 -0.83 4.41 -11.14
N GLU A 68 -0.17 5.04 -12.11
CA GLU A 68 1.17 5.58 -11.90
C GLU A 68 1.18 6.69 -10.87
N GLN A 69 0.19 7.58 -10.90
CA GLN A 69 0.07 8.66 -9.92
C GLN A 69 -0.14 8.10 -8.52
N MET A 70 -1.02 7.12 -8.38
CA MET A 70 -1.27 6.47 -7.10
C MET A 70 -0.01 5.76 -6.58
N TYR A 71 0.71 5.09 -7.47
CA TYR A 71 1.94 4.39 -7.11
C TYR A 71 2.99 5.36 -6.58
N LYS A 72 3.18 6.49 -7.27
CA LYS A 72 4.11 7.53 -6.79
C LYS A 72 3.73 8.03 -5.40
N GLY A 73 2.43 8.26 -5.17
CA GLY A 73 1.96 8.67 -3.85
C GLY A 73 2.26 7.64 -2.78
N MET A 74 2.03 6.37 -3.08
CA MET A 74 2.34 5.29 -2.14
C MET A 74 3.83 5.24 -1.84
N LEU A 75 4.68 5.37 -2.86
CA LEU A 75 6.13 5.36 -2.66
C LEU A 75 6.58 6.53 -1.78
N GLN A 76 5.99 7.71 -1.96
CA GLN A 76 6.33 8.87 -1.13
C GLN A 76 5.98 8.62 0.34
N ILE A 77 4.83 8.00 0.60
CA ILE A 77 4.42 7.67 1.96
C ILE A 77 5.39 6.69 2.59
N ILE A 78 5.78 5.66 1.86
CA ILE A 78 6.71 4.65 2.36
C ILE A 78 8.08 5.27 2.62
N GLU A 79 8.58 6.12 1.70
CA GLU A 79 9.86 6.81 1.88
C GLU A 79 9.84 7.72 3.10
N ALA A 80 8.76 8.48 3.29
CA ALA A 80 8.64 9.36 4.44
C ALA A 80 8.67 8.58 5.75
N GLY A 81 7.95 7.45 5.80
CA GLY A 81 7.97 6.59 6.97
C GLY A 81 9.33 5.97 7.22
N LYS A 82 10.04 5.61 6.17
CA LYS A 82 11.40 5.08 6.25
C LYS A 82 12.36 6.10 6.85
N LYS A 83 12.22 7.36 6.45
CA LYS A 83 13.12 8.43 6.92
C LYS A 83 12.89 8.80 8.39
N THR A 84 11.69 8.57 8.92
CA THR A 84 11.39 8.91 10.30
C THR A 84 11.78 7.83 11.30
N ARG A 85 12.37 6.75 10.83
CA ARG A 85 12.85 5.66 11.68
C ARG A 85 14.28 5.92 12.13
#